data_cdb05864ec06d80de31507a0508373a6
#
_entry.id   cdb05864ec06d80de31507a0508373a6
#
_cell.length_a   1.000
_cell.length_b   1.000
_cell.length_c   1.000
_cell.angle_alpha   90.00
_cell.angle_beta   90.00
_cell.angle_gamma   90.00
#
_symmetry.space_group_name_H-M   'P 1'
#
loop_
_entity.id
_entity.type
_entity.pdbx_description
1 polymer ?
#
loop_
_entity_poly.entity_id
_entity_poly.type
_entity_poly.pdbx_seq_one_letter_code
_entity_poly.pdbx_strand_id
1 'polypeptide(L)'
;MGTIVELPERKELAEEAAQWLIRLDADAPPSQDELRALGEWLHRSPAHREEIESMAALWGRMNILTELAVPLVQPAWRRAGVLLAALATLVILIGVVIVQSRTPNPLHETNGLYATAVGQQSVKDLADGSQVMLNTNTQIKVEYGETYRNIYLLQGEALFTVAKNPQRPFRVYAGSGLIEAVGTAFSVYLKGAQIDVAVTEGRVALASINAPRASTQSLGVVSAGEVATIRSPTTDPAADGVAVLQELEPIPPQALAQRLAWQNGVVMFSGETLENVVKELGRYTTMSIEIPDETIRSMRVGGRFPVGETEAMLAALETNFNLRVIRVSHNRVVLAPAQD
;
A
#
# COMPACT_ATOMS: atom_id res chain seq x y z
N MET A 1 15.93 -10.94 -59.70
CA MET A 1 15.51 -9.64 -59.17
C MET A 1 14.58 -9.94 -58.01
N GLY A 2 15.09 -9.85 -56.80
CA GLY A 2 14.28 -10.05 -55.61
C GLY A 2 13.57 -8.74 -55.26
N THR A 3 12.27 -8.78 -55.18
CA THR A 3 11.46 -7.64 -54.74
C THR A 3 11.72 -7.45 -53.22
N ILE A 4 12.34 -6.35 -52.87
CA ILE A 4 12.46 -5.90 -51.48
C ILE A 4 11.06 -5.41 -51.06
N VAL A 5 10.37 -6.16 -50.22
CA VAL A 5 9.14 -5.71 -49.54
C VAL A 5 9.62 -4.85 -48.38
N GLU A 6 9.46 -3.54 -48.48
CA GLU A 6 9.64 -2.64 -47.35
C GLU A 6 8.63 -3.05 -46.29
N LEU A 7 9.12 -3.34 -45.06
CA LEU A 7 8.26 -3.54 -43.90
C LEU A 7 7.61 -2.20 -43.52
N PRO A 8 6.29 -2.15 -43.36
CA PRO A 8 5.61 -0.95 -42.89
C PRO A 8 6.20 -0.49 -41.56
N GLU A 9 6.29 0.81 -41.35
CA GLU A 9 6.78 1.36 -40.09
C GLU A 9 5.91 0.82 -38.94
N ARG A 10 6.52 0.49 -37.81
CA ARG A 10 5.86 -0.13 -36.64
C ARG A 10 4.60 0.63 -36.19
N LYS A 11 4.52 1.93 -36.48
CA LYS A 11 3.36 2.76 -36.20
C LYS A 11 2.17 2.45 -37.11
N GLU A 12 2.38 2.20 -38.38
CA GLU A 12 1.32 1.82 -39.32
C GLU A 12 0.77 0.43 -39.00
N LEU A 13 1.63 -0.50 -38.61
CA LEU A 13 1.25 -1.84 -38.18
C LEU A 13 0.38 -1.80 -36.91
N ALA A 14 0.72 -0.95 -35.95
CA ALA A 14 -0.04 -0.75 -34.74
C ALA A 14 -1.44 -0.11 -35.01
N GLU A 15 -1.51 0.84 -35.95
CA GLU A 15 -2.77 1.44 -36.36
C GLU A 15 -3.69 0.42 -37.08
N GLU A 16 -3.15 -0.43 -37.93
CA GLU A 16 -3.89 -1.51 -38.59
C GLU A 16 -4.38 -2.57 -37.61
N ALA A 17 -3.54 -2.98 -36.66
CA ALA A 17 -3.90 -3.91 -35.59
C ALA A 17 -5.01 -3.37 -34.69
N ALA A 18 -4.96 -2.07 -34.34
CA ALA A 18 -6.02 -1.41 -33.55
C ALA A 18 -7.34 -1.36 -34.33
N GLN A 19 -7.32 -1.10 -35.63
CA GLN A 19 -8.55 -1.12 -36.44
C GLN A 19 -9.18 -2.51 -36.53
N TRP A 20 -8.39 -3.58 -36.57
CA TRP A 20 -8.89 -4.93 -36.50
C TRP A 20 -9.53 -5.24 -35.17
N LEU A 21 -8.93 -4.84 -34.05
CA LEU A 21 -9.51 -5.03 -32.72
C LEU A 21 -10.82 -4.29 -32.55
N ILE A 22 -10.94 -3.03 -33.03
CA ILE A 22 -12.18 -2.26 -32.98
C ILE A 22 -13.31 -2.93 -33.80
N ARG A 23 -12.98 -3.48 -34.98
CA ARG A 23 -13.96 -4.21 -35.82
C ARG A 23 -14.44 -5.51 -35.16
N LEU A 24 -13.57 -6.19 -34.46
CA LEU A 24 -13.88 -7.42 -33.74
C LEU A 24 -14.67 -7.19 -32.45
N ASP A 25 -14.60 -5.98 -31.88
CA ASP A 25 -15.31 -5.56 -30.67
C ASP A 25 -16.70 -4.95 -30.96
N ALA A 26 -17.12 -4.95 -32.18
CA ALA A 26 -18.46 -4.45 -32.55
C ALA A 26 -19.56 -5.40 -32.06
N ASP A 27 -20.73 -4.85 -31.67
CA ASP A 27 -21.89 -5.62 -31.14
C ASP A 27 -22.43 -6.75 -32.06
N ALA A 28 -21.99 -6.79 -33.33
CA ALA A 28 -22.33 -7.83 -34.29
C ALA A 28 -21.15 -8.78 -34.51
N PRO A 29 -21.38 -10.11 -34.56
CA PRO A 29 -20.32 -11.07 -34.85
C PRO A 29 -19.69 -10.80 -36.22
N PRO A 30 -18.35 -10.91 -36.38
CA PRO A 30 -17.66 -10.64 -37.62
C PRO A 30 -18.14 -11.56 -38.75
N SER A 31 -18.27 -10.99 -39.94
CA SER A 31 -18.68 -11.72 -41.15
C SER A 31 -17.55 -12.67 -41.62
N GLN A 32 -17.94 -13.70 -42.44
CA GLN A 32 -16.94 -14.61 -42.98
C GLN A 32 -15.92 -13.94 -43.89
N ASP A 33 -16.26 -12.85 -44.54
CA ASP A 33 -15.35 -12.08 -45.39
C ASP A 33 -14.37 -11.27 -44.55
N GLU A 34 -14.80 -10.72 -43.43
CA GLU A 34 -13.92 -10.05 -42.46
C GLU A 34 -12.93 -11.01 -41.79
N LEU A 35 -13.39 -12.19 -41.43
CA LEU A 35 -12.50 -13.24 -40.87
C LEU A 35 -11.45 -13.71 -41.90
N ARG A 36 -11.82 -13.79 -43.18
CA ARG A 36 -10.90 -14.10 -44.27
C ARG A 36 -9.85 -12.99 -44.45
N ALA A 37 -10.31 -11.73 -44.48
CA ALA A 37 -9.43 -10.58 -44.61
C ALA A 37 -8.45 -10.44 -43.42
N LEU A 38 -8.91 -10.70 -42.21
CA LEU A 38 -8.04 -10.76 -41.01
C LEU A 38 -7.00 -11.90 -41.15
N GLY A 39 -7.42 -13.08 -41.61
CA GLY A 39 -6.52 -14.20 -41.86
C GLY A 39 -5.42 -13.85 -42.88
N GLU A 40 -5.77 -13.20 -43.98
CA GLU A 40 -4.80 -12.73 -44.99
C GLU A 40 -3.86 -11.67 -44.41
N TRP A 41 -4.36 -10.75 -43.59
CA TRP A 41 -3.56 -9.73 -42.92
C TRP A 41 -2.55 -10.37 -41.94
N LEU A 42 -2.96 -11.33 -41.12
CA LEU A 42 -2.09 -12.06 -40.18
C LEU A 42 -0.98 -12.90 -40.90
N HIS A 43 -1.23 -13.31 -42.15
CA HIS A 43 -0.25 -14.08 -42.92
C HIS A 43 0.76 -13.23 -43.70
N ARG A 44 0.60 -11.90 -43.74
CA ARG A 44 1.53 -11.01 -44.46
C ARG A 44 2.94 -11.04 -43.88
N SER A 45 3.10 -11.04 -42.57
CA SER A 45 4.40 -11.24 -41.91
C SER A 45 4.23 -11.65 -40.43
N PRO A 46 5.25 -12.24 -39.80
CA PRO A 46 5.24 -12.51 -38.35
C PRO A 46 4.98 -11.29 -37.49
N ALA A 47 5.41 -10.09 -37.92
CA ALA A 47 5.22 -8.83 -37.20
C ALA A 47 3.74 -8.43 -37.04
N HIS A 48 2.87 -8.74 -38.04
CA HIS A 48 1.43 -8.47 -37.93
C HIS A 48 0.79 -9.30 -36.82
N ARG A 49 1.19 -10.55 -36.65
CA ARG A 49 0.71 -11.41 -35.59
C ARG A 49 1.18 -10.96 -34.21
N GLU A 50 2.47 -10.64 -34.12
CA GLU A 50 3.07 -10.18 -32.85
C GLU A 50 2.44 -8.86 -32.36
N GLU A 51 2.13 -7.93 -33.28
CA GLU A 51 1.54 -6.65 -32.94
C GLU A 51 0.08 -6.79 -32.45
N ILE A 52 -0.76 -7.62 -33.12
CA ILE A 52 -2.14 -7.83 -32.66
C ILE A 52 -2.21 -8.62 -31.35
N GLU A 53 -1.30 -9.59 -31.14
CA GLU A 53 -1.18 -10.32 -29.88
C GLU A 53 -0.76 -9.39 -28.73
N SER A 54 0.20 -8.48 -28.97
CA SER A 54 0.64 -7.47 -28.02
C SER A 54 -0.48 -6.51 -27.63
N MET A 55 -1.25 -6.03 -28.61
CA MET A 55 -2.39 -5.16 -28.36
C MET A 55 -3.55 -5.87 -27.67
N ALA A 56 -3.84 -7.11 -28.03
CA ALA A 56 -4.87 -7.92 -27.38
C ALA A 56 -4.54 -8.20 -25.90
N ALA A 57 -3.26 -8.39 -25.58
CA ALA A 57 -2.78 -8.54 -24.21
C ALA A 57 -2.97 -7.25 -23.37
N LEU A 58 -2.80 -6.08 -23.98
CA LEU A 58 -3.05 -4.79 -23.34
C LEU A 58 -4.55 -4.51 -23.14
N TRP A 59 -5.41 -5.00 -24.05
CA TRP A 59 -6.88 -4.82 -23.97
C TRP A 59 -7.54 -5.72 -22.90
N GLY A 60 -6.78 -6.53 -22.24
CA GLY A 60 -6.97 -7.26 -20.94
C GLY A 60 -8.34 -7.78 -20.53
N ARG A 61 -9.36 -7.80 -21.42
CA ARG A 61 -10.71 -8.28 -21.09
C ARG A 61 -11.47 -8.95 -22.24
N MET A 62 -10.86 -9.19 -23.38
CA MET A 62 -11.64 -9.68 -24.50
C MET A 62 -11.17 -11.05 -24.97
N ASN A 63 -12.03 -12.02 -24.75
CA ASN A 63 -11.91 -13.41 -25.15
C ASN A 63 -12.17 -13.58 -26.67
N ILE A 64 -11.70 -12.62 -27.50
CA ILE A 64 -11.93 -12.59 -28.95
C ILE A 64 -11.16 -13.69 -29.67
N LEU A 65 -10.00 -14.08 -29.13
CA LEU A 65 -9.15 -15.11 -29.76
C LEU A 65 -9.65 -16.53 -29.57
N THR A 66 -10.59 -16.79 -28.65
CA THR A 66 -11.20 -18.10 -28.47
C THR A 66 -12.34 -18.39 -29.49
N GLU A 67 -12.91 -17.36 -30.14
CA GLU A 67 -13.91 -17.55 -31.21
C GLU A 67 -13.29 -17.72 -32.60
N LEU A 68 -11.99 -17.49 -32.77
CA LEU A 68 -11.26 -17.67 -34.03
C LEU A 68 -10.81 -19.11 -34.32
N ALA A 69 -11.27 -20.07 -33.53
CA ALA A 69 -11.10 -21.49 -33.85
C ALA A 69 -11.97 -21.83 -35.08
N VAL A 70 -11.33 -21.80 -36.26
CA VAL A 70 -11.95 -22.23 -37.54
C VAL A 70 -12.48 -23.66 -37.37
N PRO A 71 -13.78 -23.94 -37.58
CA PRO A 71 -14.31 -25.27 -37.47
C PRO A 71 -13.81 -26.13 -38.62
N LEU A 72 -12.87 -27.00 -38.35
CA LEU A 72 -12.53 -28.13 -39.26
C LEU A 72 -13.75 -29.03 -39.29
N VAL A 73 -14.39 -29.13 -40.48
CA VAL A 73 -15.55 -30.02 -40.73
C VAL A 73 -15.13 -31.47 -40.46
N GLN A 74 -15.55 -32.03 -39.34
CA GLN A 74 -15.31 -33.44 -38.98
C GLN A 74 -16.57 -34.28 -39.10
N PRO A 75 -16.48 -35.57 -39.48
CA PRO A 75 -17.63 -36.43 -39.71
C PRO A 75 -18.42 -36.74 -38.40
N ALA A 76 -19.72 -36.87 -38.51
CA ALA A 76 -20.69 -36.82 -37.43
C ALA A 76 -20.53 -37.83 -36.26
N TRP A 77 -19.84 -38.94 -36.46
CA TRP A 77 -19.65 -39.98 -35.43
C TRP A 77 -18.52 -39.67 -34.41
N ARG A 78 -17.69 -38.67 -34.71
CA ARG A 78 -16.65 -38.21 -33.76
C ARG A 78 -17.18 -37.13 -32.78
N ARG A 79 -18.33 -36.57 -32.99
CA ARG A 79 -18.87 -35.44 -32.22
C ARG A 79 -19.22 -35.79 -30.76
N ALA A 80 -19.63 -37.01 -30.49
CA ALA A 80 -19.96 -37.46 -29.13
C ALA A 80 -18.73 -37.61 -28.22
N GLY A 81 -17.61 -38.09 -28.79
CA GLY A 81 -16.35 -38.24 -28.05
C GLY A 81 -15.64 -36.91 -27.77
N VAL A 82 -15.78 -35.94 -28.68
CA VAL A 82 -15.17 -34.61 -28.55
C VAL A 82 -15.91 -33.77 -27.49
N LEU A 83 -17.23 -33.87 -27.41
CA LEU A 83 -18.03 -33.17 -26.39
C LEU A 83 -17.75 -33.73 -24.98
N LEU A 84 -17.57 -35.04 -24.83
CA LEU A 84 -17.20 -35.64 -23.55
C LEU A 84 -15.76 -35.27 -23.15
N ALA A 85 -14.83 -35.21 -24.08
CA ALA A 85 -13.46 -34.76 -23.82
C ALA A 85 -13.38 -33.26 -23.47
N ALA A 86 -14.17 -32.41 -24.14
CA ALA A 86 -14.27 -30.98 -23.85
C ALA A 86 -14.89 -30.72 -22.46
N LEU A 87 -15.92 -31.49 -22.07
CA LEU A 87 -16.52 -31.41 -20.73
C LEU A 87 -15.53 -31.88 -19.65
N ALA A 88 -14.78 -32.95 -19.90
CA ALA A 88 -13.76 -33.44 -18.98
C ALA A 88 -12.60 -32.42 -18.80
N THR A 89 -12.14 -31.79 -19.88
CA THR A 89 -11.10 -30.73 -19.81
C THR A 89 -11.63 -29.48 -19.12
N LEU A 90 -12.89 -29.10 -19.33
CA LEU A 90 -13.51 -27.98 -18.63
C LEU A 90 -13.62 -28.24 -17.12
N VAL A 91 -14.06 -29.44 -16.72
CA VAL A 91 -14.13 -29.84 -15.30
C VAL A 91 -12.73 -29.88 -14.67
N ILE A 92 -11.73 -30.36 -15.39
CA ILE A 92 -10.32 -30.36 -14.92
C ILE A 92 -9.82 -28.92 -14.79
N LEU A 93 -10.07 -28.05 -15.78
CA LEU A 93 -9.67 -26.63 -15.72
C LEU A 93 -10.36 -25.90 -14.58
N ILE A 94 -11.67 -26.10 -14.38
CA ILE A 94 -12.41 -25.54 -13.25
C ILE A 94 -11.84 -26.09 -11.93
N GLY A 95 -11.56 -27.39 -11.87
CA GLY A 95 -10.92 -28.03 -10.71
C GLY A 95 -9.54 -27.44 -10.41
N VAL A 96 -8.69 -27.23 -11.43
CA VAL A 96 -7.38 -26.60 -11.29
C VAL A 96 -7.50 -25.15 -10.84
N VAL A 97 -8.44 -24.37 -11.41
CA VAL A 97 -8.71 -22.98 -10.97
C VAL A 97 -9.19 -22.93 -9.53
N ILE A 98 -10.09 -23.85 -9.13
CA ILE A 98 -10.58 -23.93 -7.74
C ILE A 98 -9.45 -24.36 -6.79
N VAL A 99 -8.60 -25.31 -7.19
CA VAL A 99 -7.44 -25.74 -6.39
C VAL A 99 -6.42 -24.62 -6.29
N GLN A 100 -6.08 -23.92 -7.39
CA GLN A 100 -5.15 -22.80 -7.36
C GLN A 100 -5.69 -21.60 -6.56
N SER A 101 -7.00 -21.35 -6.59
CA SER A 101 -7.61 -20.30 -5.77
C SER A 101 -7.70 -20.67 -4.29
N ARG A 102 -7.55 -21.96 -3.93
CA ARG A 102 -7.57 -22.47 -2.54
C ARG A 102 -6.18 -22.77 -1.99
N THR A 103 -5.16 -22.89 -2.84
CA THR A 103 -3.78 -22.99 -2.34
C THR A 103 -3.35 -21.60 -1.85
N PRO A 104 -2.99 -21.44 -0.57
CA PRO A 104 -2.33 -20.21 -0.12
C PRO A 104 -1.10 -20.03 -1.01
N ASN A 105 -0.97 -18.87 -1.63
CA ASN A 105 0.19 -18.57 -2.46
C ASN A 105 1.45 -18.63 -1.57
N PRO A 106 2.36 -19.61 -1.74
CA PRO A 106 3.50 -19.80 -0.84
C PRO A 106 4.49 -18.61 -0.87
N LEU A 107 4.27 -17.64 -1.76
CA LEU A 107 5.08 -16.41 -1.87
C LEU A 107 4.67 -15.32 -0.86
N HIS A 108 3.66 -15.55 -0.02
CA HIS A 108 3.18 -14.62 0.99
C HIS A 108 3.25 -15.18 2.41
N GLU A 109 4.36 -15.84 2.77
CA GLU A 109 4.66 -16.05 4.17
C GLU A 109 4.97 -14.70 4.81
N THR A 110 3.98 -14.12 5.47
CA THR A 110 4.08 -12.78 6.08
C THR A 110 4.50 -12.85 7.54
N ASN A 111 4.61 -14.04 8.11
CA ASN A 111 5.10 -14.20 9.48
C ASN A 111 6.58 -13.80 9.54
N GLY A 112 6.92 -12.88 10.43
CA GLY A 112 8.30 -12.40 10.55
C GLY A 112 8.43 -11.04 11.19
N LEU A 113 9.67 -10.57 11.23
CA LEU A 113 10.04 -9.26 11.74
C LEU A 113 10.30 -8.33 10.55
N TYR A 114 9.61 -7.18 10.51
CA TYR A 114 9.78 -6.15 9.51
C TYR A 114 10.21 -4.86 10.18
N ALA A 115 11.20 -4.19 9.61
CA ALA A 115 11.71 -2.95 10.17
C ALA A 115 12.09 -1.94 9.07
N THR A 116 12.04 -0.67 9.42
CA THR A 116 12.55 0.45 8.65
C THR A 116 13.63 1.18 9.43
N ALA A 117 14.66 1.66 8.74
CA ALA A 117 15.65 2.55 9.33
C ALA A 117 15.09 3.97 9.50
N VAL A 118 15.84 4.83 10.21
CA VAL A 118 15.52 6.26 10.28
C VAL A 118 15.54 6.88 8.87
N GLY A 119 14.50 7.62 8.53
CA GLY A 119 14.29 8.21 7.21
C GLY A 119 13.73 7.27 6.15
N GLN A 120 13.63 5.97 6.44
CA GLN A 120 13.09 4.96 5.52
C GLN A 120 11.61 4.70 5.79
N GLN A 121 10.85 4.46 4.72
CA GLN A 121 9.48 3.96 4.75
C GLN A 121 9.37 2.68 3.94
N SER A 122 8.42 1.81 4.24
CA SER A 122 8.23 0.56 3.52
C SER A 122 6.76 0.15 3.51
N VAL A 123 6.29 -0.35 2.37
CA VAL A 123 4.96 -0.95 2.24
C VAL A 123 5.11 -2.46 2.17
N LYS A 124 4.25 -3.20 2.88
CA LYS A 124 4.19 -4.65 2.88
C LYS A 124 2.76 -5.12 2.67
N ASP A 125 2.60 -5.97 1.68
CA ASP A 125 1.36 -6.72 1.49
C ASP A 125 1.42 -7.98 2.36
N LEU A 126 0.34 -8.23 3.08
CA LEU A 126 0.21 -9.36 4.00
C LEU A 126 -0.60 -10.49 3.35
N ALA A 127 -0.42 -11.74 3.83
CA ALA A 127 -1.02 -12.94 3.24
C ALA A 127 -2.56 -12.96 3.24
N ASP A 128 -3.19 -12.13 4.07
CA ASP A 128 -4.65 -12.01 4.15
C ASP A 128 -5.23 -10.95 3.21
N GLY A 129 -4.40 -10.30 2.39
CA GLY A 129 -4.76 -9.18 1.52
C GLY A 129 -4.76 -7.82 2.23
N SER A 130 -4.39 -7.76 3.52
CA SER A 130 -4.14 -6.51 4.22
C SER A 130 -2.82 -5.91 3.77
N GLN A 131 -2.70 -4.60 3.91
CA GLN A 131 -1.46 -3.88 3.64
C GLN A 131 -1.02 -3.12 4.89
N VAL A 132 0.28 -3.09 5.16
CA VAL A 132 0.88 -2.27 6.19
C VAL A 132 1.94 -1.35 5.60
N MET A 133 1.85 -0.07 5.91
CA MET A 133 2.88 0.92 5.59
C MET A 133 3.61 1.29 6.88
N LEU A 134 4.90 1.04 6.90
CA LEU A 134 5.80 1.35 8.01
C LEU A 134 6.40 2.73 7.80
N ASN A 135 6.29 3.59 8.78
CA ASN A 135 6.97 4.90 8.80
C ASN A 135 8.44 4.74 9.21
N THR A 136 9.14 5.84 9.35
CA THR A 136 10.53 5.92 9.80
C THR A 136 10.74 5.17 11.12
N ASN A 137 11.90 4.51 11.27
CA ASN A 137 12.35 3.87 12.52
C ASN A 137 11.25 3.01 13.16
N THR A 138 10.60 2.18 12.35
CA THR A 138 9.46 1.37 12.76
C THR A 138 9.82 -0.10 12.74
N GLN A 139 9.35 -0.85 13.72
CA GLN A 139 9.54 -2.28 13.81
C GLN A 139 8.22 -2.97 14.17
N ILE A 140 7.81 -3.93 13.34
CA ILE A 140 6.66 -4.79 13.62
C ILE A 140 7.03 -6.26 13.52
N LYS A 141 6.36 -7.09 14.32
CA LYS A 141 6.37 -8.55 14.20
C LYS A 141 4.99 -8.99 13.75
N VAL A 142 4.92 -9.78 12.70
CA VAL A 142 3.68 -10.36 12.17
C VAL A 142 3.59 -11.81 12.60
N GLU A 143 2.47 -12.20 13.21
CA GLU A 143 2.16 -13.56 13.61
C GLU A 143 0.72 -13.91 13.19
N TYR A 144 0.58 -14.59 12.07
CA TYR A 144 -0.69 -15.10 11.58
C TYR A 144 -0.82 -16.59 11.91
N GLY A 145 -1.96 -16.96 12.46
CA GLY A 145 -2.36 -18.33 12.70
C GLY A 145 -3.68 -18.66 12.00
N GLU A 146 -4.20 -19.84 12.23
CA GLU A 146 -5.47 -20.28 11.62
C GLU A 146 -6.66 -19.43 12.08
N THR A 147 -6.67 -18.99 13.34
CA THR A 147 -7.78 -18.26 13.96
C THR A 147 -7.48 -16.81 14.29
N TYR A 148 -6.25 -16.34 14.07
CA TYR A 148 -5.84 -14.98 14.43
C TYR A 148 -4.91 -14.34 13.39
N ARG A 149 -4.87 -13.01 13.40
CA ARG A 149 -3.98 -12.15 12.61
C ARG A 149 -3.35 -11.12 13.54
N ASN A 150 -2.25 -11.51 14.20
CA ASN A 150 -1.61 -10.67 15.20
C ASN A 150 -0.44 -9.90 14.60
N ILE A 151 -0.38 -8.62 14.92
CA ILE A 151 0.73 -7.71 14.63
C ILE A 151 1.20 -7.14 15.98
N TYR A 152 2.49 -7.15 16.20
CA TYR A 152 3.11 -6.50 17.35
C TYR A 152 3.89 -5.29 16.84
N LEU A 153 3.41 -4.10 17.16
CA LEU A 153 4.15 -2.86 16.92
C LEU A 153 5.13 -2.66 18.07
N LEU A 154 6.39 -2.99 17.81
CA LEU A 154 7.46 -2.93 18.82
C LEU A 154 8.03 -1.54 18.97
N GLN A 155 8.05 -0.76 17.87
CA GLN A 155 8.55 0.59 17.81
C GLN A 155 7.99 1.34 16.61
N GLY A 156 7.82 2.65 16.71
CA GLY A 156 7.53 3.54 15.60
C GLY A 156 6.05 3.64 15.25
N GLU A 157 5.74 3.82 13.98
CA GLU A 157 4.42 4.16 13.47
C GLU A 157 4.08 3.35 12.21
N ALA A 158 2.89 2.77 12.19
CA ALA A 158 2.41 2.01 11.05
C ALA A 158 0.97 2.39 10.69
N LEU A 159 0.67 2.43 9.38
CA LEU A 159 -0.67 2.57 8.82
C LEU A 159 -1.11 1.20 8.29
N PHE A 160 -2.29 0.77 8.72
CA PHE A 160 -2.88 -0.52 8.37
C PHE A 160 -4.10 -0.30 7.49
N THR A 161 -4.15 -0.96 6.34
CA THR A 161 -5.35 -1.13 5.50
C THR A 161 -5.76 -2.59 5.59
N VAL A 162 -6.77 -2.88 6.40
CA VAL A 162 -7.11 -4.24 6.80
C VAL A 162 -8.16 -4.85 5.89
N ALA A 163 -7.87 -6.01 5.31
CA ALA A 163 -8.82 -6.80 4.56
C ALA A 163 -9.95 -7.31 5.46
N LYS A 164 -11.20 -7.14 5.01
CA LYS A 164 -12.40 -7.49 5.79
C LYS A 164 -12.49 -9.00 6.03
N ASN A 165 -12.38 -9.42 7.28
CA ASN A 165 -12.56 -10.79 7.70
C ASN A 165 -13.10 -10.88 9.15
N PRO A 166 -14.42 -10.97 9.34
CA PRO A 166 -15.03 -11.03 10.67
C PRO A 166 -14.69 -12.29 11.46
N GLN A 167 -14.35 -13.38 10.79
CA GLN A 167 -14.04 -14.67 11.44
C GLN A 167 -12.62 -14.70 12.01
N ARG A 168 -11.72 -13.81 11.52
CA ARG A 168 -10.34 -13.69 11.95
C ARG A 168 -10.00 -12.22 12.22
N PRO A 169 -10.33 -11.67 13.38
CA PRO A 169 -10.01 -10.28 13.72
C PRO A 169 -8.52 -9.96 13.54
N PHE A 170 -8.22 -8.77 13.06
CA PHE A 170 -6.87 -8.25 12.94
C PHE A 170 -6.52 -7.50 14.22
N ARG A 171 -5.45 -7.89 14.87
CA ARG A 171 -5.05 -7.42 16.19
C ARG A 171 -3.69 -6.77 16.14
N VAL A 172 -3.62 -5.49 16.53
CA VAL A 172 -2.35 -4.77 16.70
C VAL A 172 -2.08 -4.61 18.20
N TYR A 173 -0.97 -5.16 18.63
CA TYR A 173 -0.45 -5.05 19.98
C TYR A 173 0.61 -3.94 19.99
N ALA A 174 0.47 -2.93 20.83
CA ALA A 174 1.44 -1.89 21.03
C ALA A 174 1.56 -1.60 22.54
N GLY A 175 2.73 -1.89 23.12
CA GLY A 175 2.85 -1.93 24.57
C GLY A 175 1.76 -2.82 25.21
N SER A 176 1.09 -2.35 26.25
CA SER A 176 -0.07 -3.04 26.84
C SER A 176 -1.41 -2.68 26.18
N GLY A 177 -1.40 -1.96 25.07
CA GLY A 177 -2.59 -1.66 24.26
C GLY A 177 -2.87 -2.73 23.21
N LEU A 178 -4.15 -3.00 22.98
CA LEU A 178 -4.67 -3.86 21.92
C LEU A 178 -5.65 -3.06 21.07
N ILE A 179 -5.42 -3.04 19.76
CA ILE A 179 -6.31 -2.46 18.76
C ILE A 179 -6.84 -3.60 17.90
N GLU A 180 -8.16 -3.84 17.92
CA GLU A 180 -8.79 -4.89 17.14
C GLU A 180 -9.62 -4.31 15.99
N ALA A 181 -9.39 -4.82 14.79
CA ALA A 181 -10.00 -4.38 13.53
C ALA A 181 -10.61 -5.57 12.77
N VAL A 182 -11.65 -5.31 11.96
CA VAL A 182 -12.33 -6.35 11.15
C VAL A 182 -12.24 -6.04 9.65
N GLY A 183 -11.97 -4.80 9.29
CA GLY A 183 -11.90 -4.32 7.90
C GLY A 183 -11.94 -2.79 7.93
N THR A 184 -10.81 -2.17 8.20
CA THR A 184 -10.65 -0.77 8.58
C THR A 184 -9.34 -0.23 8.04
N ALA A 185 -9.23 1.10 7.90
CA ALA A 185 -7.97 1.78 7.69
C ALA A 185 -7.64 2.66 8.91
N PHE A 186 -6.49 2.45 9.53
CA PHE A 186 -6.09 3.16 10.75
C PHE A 186 -4.57 3.18 10.92
N SER A 187 -4.07 4.21 11.60
CA SER A 187 -2.67 4.28 12.01
C SER A 187 -2.51 4.02 13.50
N VAL A 188 -1.37 3.44 13.87
CA VAL A 188 -0.93 3.28 15.26
C VAL A 188 0.47 3.82 15.38
N TYR A 189 0.68 4.74 16.30
CA TYR A 189 1.98 5.30 16.62
C TYR A 189 2.35 5.03 18.08
N LEU A 190 3.38 4.23 18.29
CA LEU A 190 3.95 3.94 19.62
C LEU A 190 5.07 4.93 19.91
N LYS A 191 4.79 5.90 20.79
CA LYS A 191 5.69 6.99 21.18
C LYS A 191 6.05 6.89 22.66
N GLY A 192 7.07 6.11 22.96
CA GLY A 192 7.40 5.80 24.34
C GLY A 192 6.22 5.15 25.08
N ALA A 193 5.74 5.78 26.13
CA ALA A 193 4.59 5.32 26.91
C ALA A 193 3.22 5.71 26.33
N GLN A 194 3.17 6.37 25.18
CA GLN A 194 1.95 6.82 24.53
C GLN A 194 1.71 6.04 23.24
N ILE A 195 0.47 5.65 23.03
CA ILE A 195 -0.01 5.01 21.80
C ILE A 195 -1.10 5.91 21.22
N ASP A 196 -0.85 6.43 20.03
CA ASP A 196 -1.81 7.24 19.29
C ASP A 196 -2.45 6.37 18.21
N VAL A 197 -3.77 6.34 18.15
CA VAL A 197 -4.56 5.62 17.16
C VAL A 197 -5.42 6.60 16.41
N ALA A 198 -5.31 6.66 15.08
CA ALA A 198 -6.17 7.48 14.23
C ALA A 198 -6.88 6.60 13.19
N VAL A 199 -8.20 6.74 13.07
CA VAL A 199 -9.02 5.91 12.17
C VAL A 199 -9.45 6.74 10.97
N THR A 200 -9.15 6.25 9.76
CA THR A 200 -9.56 6.89 8.51
C THR A 200 -10.79 6.23 7.90
N GLU A 201 -10.96 4.92 8.12
CA GLU A 201 -12.10 4.17 7.59
C GLU A 201 -12.54 3.09 8.58
N GLY A 202 -13.86 2.96 8.77
CA GLY A 202 -14.46 1.95 9.64
C GLY A 202 -14.36 2.30 11.12
N ARG A 203 -14.10 1.31 11.95
CA ARG A 203 -13.94 1.46 13.40
C ARG A 203 -13.03 0.37 13.96
N VAL A 204 -12.32 0.70 15.03
CA VAL A 204 -11.47 -0.24 15.77
C VAL A 204 -11.89 -0.28 17.24
N ALA A 205 -11.81 -1.46 17.87
CA ALA A 205 -11.99 -1.62 19.29
C ALA A 205 -10.64 -1.48 20.00
N LEU A 206 -10.61 -0.72 21.10
CA LEU A 206 -9.43 -0.54 21.94
C LEU A 206 -9.59 -1.36 23.22
N ALA A 207 -8.52 -1.99 23.63
CA ALA A 207 -8.46 -2.71 24.88
C ALA A 207 -7.06 -2.60 25.53
N SER A 208 -7.02 -2.77 26.83
CA SER A 208 -5.80 -3.00 27.59
C SER A 208 -5.60 -4.49 27.81
N ILE A 209 -4.38 -4.96 27.61
CA ILE A 209 -3.96 -6.32 27.95
C ILE A 209 -3.09 -6.31 29.20
N ASN A 210 -3.42 -7.21 30.11
CA ASN A 210 -2.56 -7.55 31.22
C ASN A 210 -2.02 -8.96 30.99
N ALA A 211 -0.84 -9.06 30.36
CA ALA A 211 -0.27 -10.32 29.94
C ALA A 211 -0.11 -11.35 31.07
N PRO A 212 0.40 -10.98 32.26
CA PRO A 212 0.53 -11.95 33.39
C PRO A 212 -0.79 -12.48 33.91
N ARG A 213 -1.88 -11.71 33.77
CA ARG A 213 -3.23 -12.11 34.22
C ARG A 213 -4.09 -12.69 33.11
N ALA A 214 -3.57 -12.73 31.89
CA ALA A 214 -4.31 -13.12 30.67
C ALA A 214 -5.69 -12.43 30.58
N SER A 215 -5.79 -11.18 31.06
CA SER A 215 -7.04 -10.42 31.08
C SER A 215 -7.00 -9.27 30.09
N THR A 216 -8.15 -9.05 29.46
CA THR A 216 -8.34 -7.94 28.52
C THR A 216 -9.45 -7.03 29.05
N GLN A 217 -9.19 -5.73 29.12
CA GLN A 217 -10.14 -4.72 29.54
C GLN A 217 -10.47 -3.80 28.36
N SER A 218 -11.75 -3.68 28.03
CA SER A 218 -12.17 -2.74 26.98
C SER A 218 -11.90 -1.29 27.38
N LEU A 219 -11.35 -0.51 26.48
CA LEU A 219 -11.09 0.93 26.63
C LEU A 219 -12.06 1.78 25.80
N GLY A 220 -12.72 1.21 24.79
CA GLY A 220 -13.66 1.94 23.92
C GLY A 220 -13.56 1.53 22.46
N VAL A 221 -14.23 2.30 21.61
CA VAL A 221 -14.24 2.14 20.15
C VAL A 221 -13.89 3.49 19.55
N VAL A 222 -13.02 3.47 18.53
CA VAL A 222 -12.64 4.64 17.73
C VAL A 222 -13.20 4.46 16.33
N SER A 223 -13.92 5.46 15.85
CA SER A 223 -14.55 5.47 14.54
C SER A 223 -13.76 6.33 13.55
N ALA A 224 -14.07 6.19 12.27
CA ALA A 224 -13.48 7.03 11.22
C ALA A 224 -13.65 8.52 11.53
N GLY A 225 -12.55 9.29 11.43
CA GLY A 225 -12.50 10.70 11.80
C GLY A 225 -12.26 10.96 13.29
N GLU A 226 -11.91 9.94 14.07
CA GLU A 226 -11.54 10.07 15.48
C GLU A 226 -10.09 9.67 15.72
N VAL A 227 -9.52 10.21 16.78
CA VAL A 227 -8.20 9.89 17.31
C VAL A 227 -8.34 9.50 18.78
N ALA A 228 -7.62 8.45 19.17
CA ALA A 228 -7.50 8.07 20.58
C ALA A 228 -6.03 8.09 21.00
N THR A 229 -5.79 8.58 22.21
CA THR A 229 -4.51 8.51 22.90
C THR A 229 -4.62 7.56 24.08
N ILE A 230 -3.78 6.55 24.09
CA ILE A 230 -3.69 5.54 25.14
C ILE A 230 -2.33 5.70 25.82
N ARG A 231 -2.28 5.65 27.12
CA ARG A 231 -1.05 5.55 27.88
C ARG A 231 -0.76 4.10 28.25
N SER A 232 0.39 3.63 27.81
CA SER A 232 0.94 2.32 28.15
C SER A 232 2.17 2.49 29.04
N PRO A 233 2.24 1.85 30.22
CA PRO A 233 3.42 1.96 31.08
C PRO A 233 4.65 1.20 30.50
N THR A 234 4.45 0.42 29.47
CA THR A 234 5.51 -0.37 28.80
C THR A 234 5.36 -0.34 27.30
N THR A 235 6.49 -0.48 26.58
CA THR A 235 6.53 -0.68 25.12
C THR A 235 6.54 -2.17 24.75
N ASP A 236 6.81 -3.06 25.71
CA ASP A 236 6.79 -4.50 25.52
C ASP A 236 5.38 -5.04 25.75
N PRO A 237 4.71 -5.64 24.75
CA PRO A 237 3.38 -6.22 24.91
C PRO A 237 3.33 -7.41 25.90
N ALA A 238 4.46 -8.03 26.18
CA ALA A 238 4.56 -9.16 27.12
C ALA A 238 4.85 -8.70 28.57
N ALA A 239 5.21 -7.45 28.79
CA ALA A 239 5.54 -6.94 30.11
C ALA A 239 4.28 -6.57 30.92
N ASP A 240 4.45 -6.50 32.24
CA ASP A 240 3.41 -6.02 33.17
C ASP A 240 3.06 -4.56 32.91
N GLY A 241 1.77 -4.29 32.79
CA GLY A 241 1.26 -2.93 32.66
C GLY A 241 -0.19 -2.93 32.18
N VAL A 242 -0.93 -1.92 32.61
CA VAL A 242 -2.32 -1.71 32.16
C VAL A 242 -2.38 -0.42 31.37
N ALA A 243 -2.78 -0.53 30.10
CA ALA A 243 -3.01 0.65 29.27
C ALA A 243 -4.30 1.38 29.72
N VAL A 244 -4.30 2.69 29.63
CA VAL A 244 -5.43 3.55 30.00
C VAL A 244 -5.72 4.50 28.86
N LEU A 245 -6.99 4.60 28.47
CA LEU A 245 -7.45 5.62 27.52
C LEU A 245 -7.34 6.98 28.18
N GLN A 246 -6.57 7.88 27.59
CA GLN A 246 -6.41 9.26 28.06
C GLN A 246 -7.35 10.21 27.34
N GLU A 247 -7.50 10.03 26.04
CA GLU A 247 -8.25 10.93 25.19
C GLU A 247 -8.89 10.15 24.03
N LEU A 248 -10.11 10.55 23.69
CA LEU A 248 -10.82 10.10 22.50
C LEU A 248 -11.60 11.30 21.97
N GLU A 249 -11.24 11.80 20.79
CA GLU A 249 -11.85 12.99 20.23
C GLU A 249 -12.00 12.89 18.71
N PRO A 250 -12.99 13.59 18.14
CA PRO A 250 -13.07 13.77 16.69
C PRO A 250 -11.93 14.67 16.23
N ILE A 251 -11.36 14.34 15.08
CA ILE A 251 -10.30 15.11 14.44
C ILE A 251 -10.81 15.73 13.13
N PRO A 252 -10.59 17.03 12.90
CA PRO A 252 -10.92 17.65 11.61
C PRO A 252 -10.24 16.93 10.44
N PRO A 253 -10.91 16.75 9.29
CA PRO A 253 -10.34 16.03 8.16
C PRO A 253 -8.98 16.57 7.70
N GLN A 254 -8.77 17.88 7.78
CA GLN A 254 -7.49 18.49 7.44
C GLN A 254 -6.37 18.11 8.41
N ALA A 255 -6.66 18.07 9.71
CA ALA A 255 -5.71 17.69 10.74
C ALA A 255 -5.38 16.18 10.65
N LEU A 256 -6.37 15.33 10.32
CA LEU A 256 -6.14 13.92 10.06
C LEU A 256 -5.26 13.71 8.80
N ALA A 257 -5.54 14.44 7.72
CA ALA A 257 -4.72 14.40 6.50
C ALA A 257 -3.29 14.89 6.76
N GLN A 258 -3.10 15.92 7.58
CA GLN A 258 -1.81 16.41 8.02
C GLN A 258 -1.04 15.33 8.81
N ARG A 259 -1.70 14.71 9.79
CA ARG A 259 -1.13 13.65 10.63
C ARG A 259 -0.65 12.46 9.81
N LEU A 260 -1.36 12.13 8.74
CA LEU A 260 -1.08 10.99 7.86
C LEU A 260 -0.33 11.38 6.58
N ALA A 261 0.13 12.63 6.45
CA ALA A 261 0.81 13.11 5.24
C ALA A 261 2.09 12.32 4.93
N TRP A 262 2.71 11.74 5.94
CA TRP A 262 3.90 10.89 5.80
C TRP A 262 3.67 9.69 4.87
N GLN A 263 2.45 9.15 4.75
CA GLN A 263 2.11 8.09 3.79
C GLN A 263 2.38 8.49 2.33
N ASN A 264 2.41 9.80 2.06
CA ASN A 264 2.73 10.38 0.75
C ASN A 264 4.17 10.90 0.68
N GLY A 265 5.05 10.47 1.59
CA GLY A 265 6.44 10.87 1.63
C GLY A 265 6.68 12.32 2.09
N VAL A 266 5.72 12.96 2.77
CA VAL A 266 5.87 14.34 3.25
C VAL A 266 5.38 14.47 4.69
N VAL A 267 5.98 15.38 5.44
CA VAL A 267 5.46 15.87 6.72
C VAL A 267 4.85 17.25 6.47
N MET A 268 3.67 17.49 7.03
CA MET A 268 2.93 18.74 6.85
C MET A 268 2.79 19.48 8.18
N PHE A 269 2.96 20.79 8.13
CA PHE A 269 2.77 21.70 9.27
C PHE A 269 1.83 22.84 8.87
N SER A 270 0.97 23.26 9.78
CA SER A 270 -0.07 24.28 9.58
C SER A 270 0.07 25.45 10.54
N GLY A 271 1.31 25.73 11.02
CA GLY A 271 1.57 26.78 11.99
C GLY A 271 1.96 26.24 13.37
N GLU A 272 2.55 25.06 13.42
CA GLU A 272 3.17 24.51 14.62
C GLU A 272 4.40 25.33 15.03
N THR A 273 4.79 25.24 16.30
CA THR A 273 6.01 25.90 16.77
C THR A 273 7.22 25.24 16.13
N LEU A 274 8.30 26.02 15.87
CA LEU A 274 9.55 25.52 15.34
C LEU A 274 10.09 24.36 16.18
N GLU A 275 9.92 24.41 17.51
CA GLU A 275 10.30 23.33 18.41
C GLU A 275 9.56 22.02 18.07
N ASN A 276 8.26 22.09 17.87
CA ASN A 276 7.46 20.91 17.49
C ASN A 276 7.80 20.43 16.07
N VAL A 277 8.04 21.35 15.15
CA VAL A 277 8.50 21.04 13.78
C VAL A 277 9.83 20.29 13.81
N VAL A 278 10.83 20.82 14.52
CA VAL A 278 12.14 20.17 14.65
C VAL A 278 12.05 18.81 15.34
N LYS A 279 11.19 18.69 16.36
CA LYS A 279 10.95 17.41 17.04
C LYS A 279 10.33 16.36 16.11
N GLU A 280 9.36 16.73 15.29
CA GLU A 280 8.75 15.81 14.33
C GLU A 280 9.71 15.46 13.19
N LEU A 281 10.41 16.45 12.63
CA LEU A 281 11.39 16.24 11.57
C LEU A 281 12.60 15.40 12.06
N GLY A 282 12.97 15.55 13.33
CA GLY A 282 14.00 14.75 13.98
C GLY A 282 13.72 13.24 13.99
N ARG A 283 12.47 12.81 13.77
CA ARG A 283 12.13 11.39 13.59
C ARG A 283 12.72 10.81 12.31
N TYR A 284 12.88 11.63 11.29
CA TYR A 284 13.26 11.22 9.92
C TYR A 284 14.75 11.40 9.63
N THR A 285 15.53 11.85 10.58
CA THR A 285 16.97 12.07 10.44
C THR A 285 17.74 11.56 11.67
N THR A 286 18.98 11.14 11.45
CA THR A 286 19.92 10.87 12.53
C THR A 286 20.66 12.13 13.00
N MET A 287 20.42 13.26 12.34
CA MET A 287 21.02 14.54 12.67
C MET A 287 20.36 15.15 13.92
N SER A 288 21.15 15.59 14.88
CA SER A 288 20.67 16.36 16.03
C SER A 288 20.45 17.80 15.61
N ILE A 289 19.21 18.28 15.74
CA ILE A 289 18.82 19.66 15.43
C ILE A 289 18.49 20.35 16.74
N GLU A 290 19.24 21.37 17.08
CA GLU A 290 19.09 22.11 18.35
C GLU A 290 18.63 23.54 18.10
N ILE A 291 17.82 24.06 19.01
CA ILE A 291 17.30 25.43 19.02
C ILE A 291 17.66 26.04 20.39
N PRO A 292 18.84 26.63 20.56
CA PRO A 292 19.24 27.25 21.84
C PRO A 292 18.42 28.51 22.15
N ASP A 293 18.08 29.28 21.14
CA ASP A 293 17.39 30.55 21.29
C ASP A 293 15.88 30.34 21.47
N GLU A 294 15.35 30.79 22.62
CA GLU A 294 13.95 30.63 22.96
C GLU A 294 13.01 31.49 22.10
N THR A 295 13.51 32.60 21.54
CA THR A 295 12.68 33.50 20.73
C THR A 295 12.20 32.81 19.44
N ILE A 296 13.06 32.01 18.82
CA ILE A 296 12.70 31.26 17.60
C ILE A 296 11.99 29.94 17.89
N ARG A 297 12.06 29.37 19.09
CA ARG A 297 11.35 28.12 19.43
C ARG A 297 9.84 28.24 19.23
N SER A 298 9.27 29.38 19.60
CA SER A 298 7.83 29.67 19.48
C SER A 298 7.42 30.13 18.08
N MET A 299 8.36 30.33 17.15
CA MET A 299 8.10 30.76 15.78
C MET A 299 7.14 29.77 15.11
N ARG A 300 6.15 30.29 14.39
CA ARG A 300 5.17 29.48 13.68
C ARG A 300 5.69 29.09 12.31
N VAL A 301 5.68 27.79 12.05
CA VAL A 301 6.16 27.19 10.80
C VAL A 301 5.02 26.44 10.14
N GLY A 302 4.74 26.78 8.87
CA GLY A 302 3.80 26.06 8.02
C GLY A 302 4.52 25.62 6.76
N GLY A 303 4.15 24.47 6.22
CA GLY A 303 4.74 23.97 4.99
C GLY A 303 4.66 22.44 4.83
N ARG A 304 5.21 21.98 3.70
CA ARG A 304 5.33 20.55 3.38
C ARG A 304 6.82 20.23 3.20
N PHE A 305 7.29 19.25 3.92
CA PHE A 305 8.69 18.84 3.93
C PHE A 305 8.80 17.39 3.50
N PRO A 306 9.62 17.07 2.47
CA PRO A 306 9.84 15.68 2.06
C PRO A 306 10.49 14.86 3.18
N VAL A 307 10.01 13.64 3.35
CA VAL A 307 10.59 12.67 4.29
C VAL A 307 11.95 12.21 3.80
N GLY A 308 12.95 12.21 4.70
CA GLY A 308 14.30 11.72 4.39
C GLY A 308 15.24 12.75 3.72
N GLU A 309 14.73 13.91 3.31
CA GLU A 309 15.54 14.98 2.68
C GLU A 309 15.94 16.07 3.70
N THR A 310 16.75 15.70 4.69
CA THR A 310 17.14 16.59 5.80
C THR A 310 17.78 17.89 5.32
N GLU A 311 18.66 17.85 4.32
CA GLU A 311 19.34 19.04 3.80
C GLU A 311 18.36 19.99 3.09
N ALA A 312 17.45 19.46 2.29
CA ALA A 312 16.42 20.27 1.64
C ALA A 312 15.49 20.95 2.66
N MET A 313 15.18 20.23 3.74
CA MET A 313 14.40 20.75 4.86
C MET A 313 15.13 21.89 5.57
N LEU A 314 16.40 21.72 5.92
CA LEU A 314 17.21 22.75 6.57
C LEU A 314 17.33 23.99 5.67
N ALA A 315 17.57 23.80 4.37
CA ALA A 315 17.61 24.90 3.40
C ALA A 315 16.25 25.65 3.31
N ALA A 316 15.13 24.92 3.38
CA ALA A 316 13.81 25.54 3.39
C ALA A 316 13.57 26.36 4.67
N LEU A 317 14.04 25.91 5.84
CA LEU A 317 13.99 26.67 7.10
C LEU A 317 14.84 27.94 7.01
N GLU A 318 16.04 27.87 6.46
CA GLU A 318 16.88 29.06 6.22
C GLU A 318 16.19 30.07 5.31
N THR A 319 15.74 29.60 4.14
CA THR A 319 15.24 30.50 3.06
C THR A 319 13.91 31.15 3.41
N ASN A 320 12.98 30.40 4.05
CA ASN A 320 11.60 30.84 4.21
C ASN A 320 11.29 31.41 5.61
N PHE A 321 12.12 31.14 6.61
CA PHE A 321 11.83 31.49 8.00
C PHE A 321 12.89 32.41 8.64
N ASN A 322 13.78 32.98 7.83
CA ASN A 322 14.84 33.88 8.30
C ASN A 322 15.70 33.27 9.43
N LEU A 323 16.03 31.99 9.26
CA LEU A 323 16.86 31.23 10.18
C LEU A 323 18.25 31.02 9.58
N ARG A 324 19.24 30.78 10.41
CA ARG A 324 20.57 30.32 10.03
C ARG A 324 20.81 28.92 10.53
N VAL A 325 21.26 28.05 9.65
CA VAL A 325 21.68 26.68 9.97
C VAL A 325 23.19 26.66 10.23
N ILE A 326 23.58 26.50 11.48
CA ILE A 326 24.99 26.44 11.92
C ILE A 326 25.36 24.96 12.06
N ARG A 327 26.25 24.46 11.20
CA ARG A 327 26.78 23.09 11.29
C ARG A 327 27.87 23.00 12.33
N VAL A 328 27.58 22.39 13.47
CA VAL A 328 28.54 22.21 14.59
C VAL A 328 29.41 20.98 14.36
N SER A 329 28.84 19.93 13.79
CA SER A 329 29.54 18.71 13.40
C SER A 329 28.82 18.01 12.25
N HIS A 330 29.37 16.88 11.81
CA HIS A 330 28.76 16.06 10.76
C HIS A 330 27.28 15.65 11.05
N ASN A 331 26.94 15.48 12.33
CA ASN A 331 25.60 14.99 12.75
C ASN A 331 24.90 15.95 13.74
N ARG A 332 25.28 17.22 13.77
CA ARG A 332 24.72 18.20 14.69
C ARG A 332 24.63 19.57 14.04
N VAL A 333 23.43 20.12 14.03
CA VAL A 333 23.15 21.48 13.56
C VAL A 333 22.44 22.27 14.66
N VAL A 334 22.69 23.58 14.65
CA VAL A 334 22.04 24.55 15.51
C VAL A 334 21.27 25.51 14.63
N LEU A 335 20.01 25.73 14.93
CA LEU A 335 19.19 26.77 14.33
C LEU A 335 19.33 28.05 15.16
N ALA A 336 19.64 29.15 14.50
CA ALA A 336 19.76 30.48 15.11
C ALA A 336 18.97 31.50 14.26
N PRO A 337 18.59 32.66 14.82
CA PRO A 337 18.05 33.75 14.02
C PRO A 337 19.08 34.18 12.95
N ALA A 338 18.62 34.50 11.74
CA ALA A 338 19.49 35.21 10.82
C ALA A 338 19.83 36.57 11.45
N GLN A 339 21.11 36.90 11.53
CA GLN A 339 21.51 38.23 11.99
C GLN A 339 21.16 39.22 10.88
N ASP A 340 20.54 40.33 11.26
CA ASP A 340 20.30 41.48 10.38
C ASP A 340 21.66 42.07 9.87
#